data_45c4a6295bb52f289ca241021df3b49b
#
_entry.id   45c4a6295bb52f289ca241021df3b49b
#
_cell.length_a   1.000
_cell.length_b   1.000
_cell.length_c   1.000
_cell.angle_alpha   90.00
_cell.angle_beta   90.00
_cell.angle_gamma   90.00
#
_symmetry.space_group_name_H-M   'P 1'
#
loop_
_entity.id
_entity.type
_entity.pdbx_description
1 polymer ?
#
loop_
_entity_poly.entity_id
_entity_poly.type
_entity_poly.pdbx_seq_one_letter_code
_entity_poly.pdbx_strand_id
1 'polypeptide(L)'
;MKMAKMISDATLFGAVLCLLAGINPATAQTTNTATATPERRVRPTPPTRDPHTPGFVAAKELPDGTVPPADAEGNFILGPTHHPAPEMTVQTNVPRGAIYEFTMSSADSKIYPGIAREPNTFGAPDPADPAKLVLTTSHPAPYTRHVAVYVPQQYAAGTAAPFIVGADGPDRMLFTALDNLIAEKKVPVMIAISISNGSGDAQGSERGLEYDTMSGRYAEFVEQEVLPLVESKFHVTLTKDPEGRATMGGSSGGSCALSMAWYHPELYHRVLAYSGTFVNQQWPPSAETPHGAWE
;
A
#
# COMPACT_ATOMS: atom_id res chain seq x y z
N MET A 1 1.18 49.93 33.57
CA MET A 1 0.10 50.75 34.19
C MET A 1 -1.21 50.15 33.75
N LYS A 2 -1.98 49.64 34.74
CA LYS A 2 -3.43 49.32 34.82
C LYS A 2 -3.99 48.27 33.83
N MET A 3 -4.29 47.02 34.24
CA MET A 3 -5.43 46.51 35.06
C MET A 3 -6.72 46.48 34.23
N ALA A 4 -7.27 45.28 33.89
CA ALA A 4 -8.08 44.35 34.71
C ALA A 4 -9.60 44.72 34.71
N LYS A 5 -10.43 43.72 34.44
CA LYS A 5 -11.64 43.23 35.13
C LYS A 5 -12.57 42.56 34.13
N MET A 6 -12.86 41.27 34.17
CA MET A 6 -13.71 40.47 35.09
C MET A 6 -15.15 40.97 35.25
N ILE A 7 -16.08 40.05 35.12
CA ILE A 7 -17.37 39.81 35.81
C ILE A 7 -18.40 39.30 34.78
N SER A 8 -18.94 38.11 34.82
CA SER A 8 -19.68 37.31 35.81
C SER A 8 -21.19 37.29 35.56
N ASP A 9 -21.73 36.10 35.50
CA ASP A 9 -23.02 35.57 35.90
C ASP A 9 -24.35 36.22 35.43
N ALA A 10 -25.27 35.35 34.94
CA ALA A 10 -26.57 35.19 35.55
C ALA A 10 -27.40 34.03 34.97
N THR A 11 -27.69 33.10 35.84
CA THR A 11 -28.76 32.10 35.81
C THR A 11 -30.14 32.74 35.69
N LEU A 12 -31.05 32.12 34.89
CA LEU A 12 -32.48 32.30 35.12
C LEU A 12 -33.25 30.99 34.92
N PHE A 13 -33.85 30.55 36.03
CA PHE A 13 -34.88 29.53 36.16
C PHE A 13 -36.20 30.01 35.50
N GLY A 14 -36.88 29.11 34.77
CA GLY A 14 -38.22 29.30 34.30
C GLY A 14 -39.03 28.03 34.39
N ALA A 15 -39.79 27.92 35.46
CA ALA A 15 -40.77 26.85 35.65
C ALA A 15 -42.05 27.16 34.84
N VAL A 16 -42.60 26.18 34.12
CA VAL A 16 -43.93 26.24 33.56
C VAL A 16 -44.67 24.93 33.78
N LEU A 17 -45.63 25.03 34.57
CA LEU A 17 -46.95 24.53 34.85
C LEU A 17 -47.44 23.30 34.03
N CYS A 18 -47.86 22.27 34.76
CA CYS A 18 -48.58 21.11 34.31
C CYS A 18 -50.01 21.47 33.85
N LEU A 19 -50.42 20.95 32.68
CA LEU A 19 -51.79 20.73 32.33
C LEU A 19 -52.04 19.24 32.08
N LEU A 20 -52.81 18.66 32.99
CA LEU A 20 -53.36 17.31 32.90
C LEU A 20 -54.47 17.27 31.84
N ALA A 21 -54.27 16.55 30.77
CA ALA A 21 -55.36 16.07 29.91
C ALA A 21 -55.23 14.54 29.80
N GLY A 22 -56.28 13.88 30.23
CA GLY A 22 -56.36 12.42 30.27
C GLY A 22 -56.27 11.79 28.89
N ILE A 23 -55.46 10.78 28.77
CA ILE A 23 -55.37 9.92 27.61
C ILE A 23 -55.58 8.48 28.09
N ASN A 24 -56.61 7.84 27.49
CA ASN A 24 -56.93 6.43 27.65
C ASN A 24 -55.71 5.54 27.28
N PRO A 25 -55.46 4.45 27.96
CA PRO A 25 -54.46 3.50 27.55
C PRO A 25 -54.93 2.71 26.32
N ALA A 26 -54.48 3.12 25.13
CA ALA A 26 -54.52 2.23 23.99
C ALA A 26 -53.49 1.12 24.20
N THR A 27 -53.95 -0.11 24.32
CA THR A 27 -53.13 -1.31 24.32
C THR A 27 -52.35 -1.38 23.02
N ALA A 28 -51.06 -1.03 23.08
CA ALA A 28 -50.15 -1.28 21.99
C ALA A 28 -49.86 -2.80 21.92
N GLN A 29 -50.46 -3.44 20.92
CA GLN A 29 -49.99 -4.76 20.50
C GLN A 29 -48.56 -4.62 19.95
N THR A 30 -47.61 -5.08 20.73
CA THR A 30 -46.22 -5.31 20.27
C THR A 30 -46.25 -6.47 19.28
N THR A 31 -46.34 -6.17 18.00
CA THR A 31 -45.96 -7.13 16.97
C THR A 31 -44.44 -7.34 17.07
N ASN A 32 -44.06 -8.46 17.69
CA ASN A 32 -42.70 -8.98 17.60
C ASN A 32 -42.42 -9.36 16.14
N THR A 33 -41.96 -8.40 15.36
CA THR A 33 -41.32 -8.70 14.09
C THR A 33 -39.93 -9.26 14.45
N ALA A 34 -39.86 -10.58 14.56
CA ALA A 34 -38.59 -11.26 14.63
C ALA A 34 -37.78 -10.84 13.38
N THR A 35 -36.76 -10.01 13.57
CA THR A 35 -35.80 -9.67 12.55
C THR A 35 -35.12 -10.99 12.19
N ALA A 36 -35.49 -11.55 11.04
CA ALA A 36 -34.84 -12.73 10.50
C ALA A 36 -33.32 -12.42 10.41
N THR A 37 -32.50 -13.13 11.17
CA THR A 37 -31.06 -13.09 11.05
C THR A 37 -30.73 -13.36 9.58
N PRO A 38 -29.99 -12.48 8.89
CA PRO A 38 -29.66 -12.71 7.50
C PRO A 38 -28.97 -14.07 7.39
N GLU A 39 -29.56 -14.94 6.61
CA GLU A 39 -29.04 -16.27 6.32
C GLU A 39 -27.61 -16.10 5.80
N ARG A 40 -26.63 -16.56 6.56
CA ARG A 40 -25.22 -16.49 6.19
C ARG A 40 -25.05 -17.25 4.89
N ARG A 41 -24.90 -16.53 3.77
CA ARG A 41 -24.60 -17.14 2.49
C ARG A 41 -23.45 -18.12 2.68
N VAL A 42 -23.73 -19.40 2.51
CA VAL A 42 -22.71 -20.44 2.50
C VAL A 42 -21.78 -20.10 1.35
N ARG A 43 -20.54 -19.73 1.65
CA ARG A 43 -19.54 -19.51 0.62
C ARG A 43 -19.35 -20.84 -0.10
N PRO A 44 -19.38 -20.88 -1.43
CA PRO A 44 -19.08 -22.11 -2.16
C PRO A 44 -17.71 -22.58 -1.70
N THR A 45 -17.58 -23.87 -1.47
CA THR A 45 -16.29 -24.47 -1.14
C THR A 45 -15.31 -24.13 -2.27
N PRO A 46 -14.17 -23.49 -1.98
CA PRO A 46 -13.21 -23.20 -3.02
C PRO A 46 -12.85 -24.50 -3.75
N PRO A 47 -12.60 -24.46 -5.07
CA PRO A 47 -12.11 -25.63 -5.77
C PRO A 47 -10.88 -26.16 -5.04
N THR A 48 -10.81 -27.46 -4.86
CA THR A 48 -9.69 -28.14 -4.23
C THR A 48 -8.41 -27.73 -4.95
N ARG A 49 -7.53 -27.01 -4.27
CA ARG A 49 -6.20 -26.68 -4.78
C ARG A 49 -5.26 -27.85 -4.54
N ASP A 50 -5.64 -29.02 -5.08
CA ASP A 50 -4.77 -30.19 -5.04
C ASP A 50 -3.60 -29.93 -6.00
N PRO A 51 -2.36 -29.82 -5.49
CA PRO A 51 -1.18 -29.62 -6.32
C PRO A 51 -0.93 -30.77 -7.32
N HIS A 52 -1.61 -31.90 -7.14
CA HIS A 52 -1.53 -33.05 -8.06
C HIS A 52 -2.57 -32.99 -9.20
N THR A 53 -3.43 -31.94 -9.22
CA THR A 53 -4.38 -31.75 -10.32
C THR A 53 -3.61 -31.47 -11.62
N PRO A 54 -3.90 -32.14 -12.74
CA PRO A 54 -3.25 -31.87 -14.01
C PRO A 54 -3.35 -30.38 -14.40
N GLY A 55 -2.23 -29.79 -14.77
CA GLY A 55 -2.11 -28.37 -15.12
C GLY A 55 -1.62 -27.48 -13.98
N PHE A 56 -1.56 -27.98 -12.74
CA PHE A 56 -0.85 -27.27 -11.67
C PHE A 56 0.65 -27.57 -11.71
N VAL A 57 1.44 -26.57 -11.38
CA VAL A 57 2.88 -26.77 -11.22
C VAL A 57 3.11 -27.67 -10.01
N ALA A 58 3.93 -28.72 -10.18
CA ALA A 58 4.29 -29.59 -9.06
C ALA A 58 4.95 -28.77 -7.95
N ALA A 59 4.44 -28.91 -6.73
CA ALA A 59 4.96 -28.23 -5.56
C ALA A 59 5.21 -29.23 -4.43
N LYS A 60 6.27 -29.00 -3.64
CA LYS A 60 6.57 -29.77 -2.44
C LYS A 60 5.90 -29.14 -1.24
N GLU A 61 5.01 -29.86 -0.59
CA GLU A 61 4.43 -29.43 0.69
C GLU A 61 5.47 -29.56 1.79
N LEU A 62 5.65 -28.50 2.56
CA LEU A 62 6.52 -28.47 3.74
C LEU A 62 5.68 -28.54 5.01
N PRO A 63 6.19 -29.18 6.09
CA PRO A 63 5.53 -29.13 7.39
C PRO A 63 5.28 -27.68 7.83
N ASP A 64 4.17 -27.45 8.54
CA ASP A 64 3.84 -26.12 9.06
C ASP A 64 4.99 -25.55 9.91
N GLY A 65 5.26 -24.25 9.76
CA GLY A 65 6.38 -23.58 10.42
C GLY A 65 7.75 -23.82 9.76
N THR A 66 7.81 -24.60 8.68
CA THR A 66 9.07 -24.84 7.95
C THR A 66 9.26 -23.81 6.84
N VAL A 67 10.48 -23.28 6.72
CA VAL A 67 10.90 -22.40 5.62
C VAL A 67 11.85 -23.21 4.71
N PRO A 68 11.70 -23.14 3.38
CA PRO A 68 12.65 -23.77 2.48
C PRO A 68 14.06 -23.17 2.67
N PRO A 69 15.14 -23.95 2.44
CA PRO A 69 16.49 -23.39 2.43
C PRO A 69 16.61 -22.21 1.46
N ALA A 70 17.43 -21.22 1.81
CA ALA A 70 17.57 -20.00 1.00
C ALA A 70 18.14 -20.23 -0.41
N ASP A 71 18.83 -21.35 -0.60
CA ASP A 71 19.42 -21.81 -1.85
C ASP A 71 18.57 -22.89 -2.57
N ALA A 72 17.39 -23.21 -2.03
CA ALA A 72 16.52 -24.20 -2.64
C ALA A 72 15.76 -23.61 -3.82
N GLU A 73 15.90 -24.23 -4.97
CA GLU A 73 15.06 -23.97 -6.14
C GLU A 73 13.83 -24.89 -6.14
N GLY A 74 12.70 -24.36 -6.56
CA GLY A 74 11.47 -25.11 -6.73
C GLY A 74 10.23 -24.39 -6.20
N ASN A 75 9.10 -25.09 -6.33
CA ASN A 75 7.82 -24.62 -5.81
C ASN A 75 7.55 -25.31 -4.48
N PHE A 76 7.20 -24.52 -3.47
CA PHE A 76 6.90 -25.00 -2.13
C PHE A 76 5.52 -24.54 -1.69
N ILE A 77 4.78 -25.42 -1.02
CA ILE A 77 3.58 -25.09 -0.28
C ILE A 77 3.99 -24.89 1.17
N LEU A 78 3.87 -23.67 1.66
CA LEU A 78 4.20 -23.30 3.03
C LEU A 78 2.94 -23.35 3.89
N GLY A 79 3.06 -23.84 5.12
CA GLY A 79 1.98 -23.79 6.10
C GLY A 79 1.72 -22.37 6.59
N PRO A 80 0.63 -22.14 7.37
CA PRO A 80 0.21 -20.81 7.81
C PRO A 80 1.08 -20.23 8.93
N THR A 81 1.88 -21.03 9.65
CA THR A 81 2.68 -20.57 10.77
C THR A 81 4.09 -20.23 10.34
N HIS A 82 4.47 -18.97 10.51
CA HIS A 82 5.81 -18.47 10.17
C HIS A 82 6.43 -17.76 11.37
N HIS A 83 7.65 -18.12 11.71
CA HIS A 83 8.48 -17.30 12.58
C HIS A 83 9.06 -16.13 11.78
N PRO A 84 9.14 -14.92 12.37
CA PRO A 84 9.85 -13.81 11.74
C PRO A 84 11.28 -14.23 11.40
N ALA A 85 11.75 -13.87 10.21
CA ALA A 85 13.15 -14.09 9.85
C ALA A 85 14.06 -13.35 10.83
N PRO A 86 15.19 -13.96 11.27
CA PRO A 86 16.12 -13.30 12.19
C PRO A 86 16.56 -11.91 11.71
N GLU A 87 16.70 -11.75 10.42
CA GLU A 87 17.07 -10.48 9.77
C GLU A 87 16.03 -9.37 9.98
N MET A 88 14.77 -9.72 10.20
CA MET A 88 13.68 -8.77 10.49
C MET A 88 13.59 -8.38 11.97
N THR A 89 14.43 -8.98 12.82
CA THR A 89 14.44 -8.70 14.26
C THR A 89 15.59 -7.76 14.58
N VAL A 90 15.31 -6.73 15.38
CA VAL A 90 16.32 -5.77 15.83
C VAL A 90 17.39 -6.47 16.64
N GLN A 91 18.65 -6.44 16.17
CA GLN A 91 19.80 -7.00 16.85
C GLN A 91 20.60 -5.90 17.56
N THR A 92 21.00 -6.15 18.82
CA THR A 92 21.60 -5.12 19.68
C THR A 92 23.02 -4.72 19.27
N ASN A 93 23.75 -5.60 18.60
CA ASN A 93 25.15 -5.40 18.23
C ASN A 93 25.35 -5.02 16.75
N VAL A 94 24.27 -4.72 16.06
CA VAL A 94 24.32 -4.33 14.65
C VAL A 94 24.24 -2.81 14.53
N PRO A 95 25.12 -2.17 13.73
CA PRO A 95 25.04 -0.74 13.45
C PRO A 95 23.70 -0.40 12.79
N ARG A 96 23.03 0.62 13.29
CA ARG A 96 21.74 1.06 12.77
C ARG A 96 21.88 2.26 11.87
N GLY A 97 21.21 2.20 10.72
CA GLY A 97 21.09 3.34 9.83
C GLY A 97 20.19 4.44 10.39
N ALA A 98 20.34 5.63 9.85
CA ALA A 98 19.46 6.75 10.12
C ALA A 98 18.22 6.69 9.23
N ILE A 99 17.05 7.02 9.78
CA ILE A 99 15.81 7.11 9.05
C ILE A 99 15.41 8.59 9.01
N TYR A 100 15.27 9.10 7.81
CA TYR A 100 14.82 10.47 7.54
C TYR A 100 13.45 10.41 6.89
N GLU A 101 12.61 11.40 7.18
CA GLU A 101 11.26 11.47 6.61
C GLU A 101 11.01 12.86 6.05
N PHE A 102 10.27 12.95 4.94
CA PHE A 102 9.78 14.19 4.40
C PHE A 102 8.44 13.97 3.69
N THR A 103 7.76 15.06 3.39
CA THR A 103 6.51 15.03 2.66
C THR A 103 6.64 15.73 1.32
N MET A 104 5.83 15.28 0.36
CA MET A 104 5.65 15.91 -0.94
C MET A 104 4.18 16.24 -1.13
N SER A 105 3.87 17.47 -1.57
CA SER A 105 2.53 17.82 -2.01
C SER A 105 2.30 17.29 -3.42
N SER A 106 1.23 16.55 -3.65
CA SER A 106 0.87 16.11 -5.00
C SER A 106 0.54 17.27 -5.94
N ALA A 107 0.11 18.42 -5.39
CA ALA A 107 -0.12 19.63 -6.18
C ALA A 107 1.15 20.15 -6.89
N ASP A 108 2.33 19.79 -6.38
CA ASP A 108 3.63 20.13 -6.98
C ASP A 108 4.13 19.06 -7.95
N SER A 109 3.48 17.89 -7.99
CA SER A 109 3.84 16.81 -8.90
C SER A 109 3.28 17.05 -10.30
N LYS A 110 4.12 16.87 -11.30
CA LYS A 110 3.71 16.92 -12.71
C LYS A 110 3.13 15.60 -13.19
N ILE A 111 3.49 14.50 -12.51
CA ILE A 111 3.12 13.13 -12.92
C ILE A 111 1.88 12.67 -12.17
N TYR A 112 1.82 12.90 -10.85
CA TYR A 112 0.71 12.48 -9.99
C TYR A 112 0.15 13.65 -9.17
N PRO A 113 -0.63 14.52 -9.79
CA PRO A 113 -1.21 15.68 -9.08
C PRO A 113 -2.30 15.31 -8.08
N GLY A 114 -2.78 14.09 -8.11
CA GLY A 114 -3.76 13.55 -7.18
C GLY A 114 -5.16 13.40 -7.77
N ILE A 115 -5.71 12.20 -7.60
CA ILE A 115 -7.11 11.90 -7.93
C ILE A 115 -7.76 11.13 -6.78
N ALA A 116 -9.08 11.22 -6.69
CA ALA A 116 -9.91 10.36 -5.86
C ALA A 116 -11.06 9.78 -6.67
N ARG A 117 -11.48 8.59 -6.28
CA ARG A 117 -12.61 7.89 -6.88
C ARG A 117 -13.92 8.59 -6.54
N GLU A 118 -14.83 8.67 -7.52
CA GLU A 118 -16.20 9.09 -7.26
C GLU A 118 -16.91 8.09 -6.33
N PRO A 119 -17.64 8.58 -5.33
CA PRO A 119 -18.37 7.70 -4.42
C PRO A 119 -19.35 6.77 -5.16
N ASN A 120 -19.47 5.53 -4.67
CA ASN A 120 -20.42 4.53 -5.16
C ASN A 120 -20.29 4.11 -6.63
N THR A 121 -19.15 4.40 -7.29
CA THR A 121 -18.94 3.99 -8.69
C THR A 121 -18.16 2.67 -8.80
N PHE A 122 -17.42 2.27 -7.77
CA PHE A 122 -16.59 1.06 -7.80
C PHE A 122 -17.41 -0.21 -7.68
N GLY A 123 -17.29 -1.11 -8.66
CA GLY A 123 -17.90 -2.43 -8.62
C GLY A 123 -19.43 -2.43 -8.77
N ALA A 124 -20.02 -1.32 -9.17
CA ALA A 124 -21.44 -1.29 -9.49
C ALA A 124 -21.70 -2.06 -10.81
N PRO A 125 -22.74 -2.94 -10.87
CA PRO A 125 -23.13 -3.55 -12.12
C PRO A 125 -23.54 -2.48 -13.15
N ASP A 126 -23.19 -2.70 -14.43
CA ASP A 126 -23.69 -1.85 -15.51
C ASP A 126 -25.21 -2.02 -15.64
N PRO A 127 -26.02 -0.95 -15.58
CA PRO A 127 -27.46 -1.05 -15.73
C PRO A 127 -27.92 -1.67 -17.06
N ALA A 128 -27.10 -1.54 -18.10
CA ALA A 128 -27.39 -2.11 -19.41
C ALA A 128 -26.92 -3.57 -19.58
N ASP A 129 -25.89 -3.97 -18.83
CA ASP A 129 -25.34 -5.33 -18.85
C ASP A 129 -24.82 -5.71 -17.45
N PRO A 130 -25.67 -6.34 -16.60
CA PRO A 130 -25.28 -6.68 -15.23
C PRO A 130 -24.09 -7.65 -15.10
N ALA A 131 -23.66 -8.29 -16.18
CA ALA A 131 -22.45 -9.10 -16.21
C ALA A 131 -21.17 -8.25 -16.26
N LYS A 132 -21.29 -6.98 -16.61
CA LYS A 132 -20.18 -6.02 -16.61
C LYS A 132 -20.22 -5.13 -15.38
N LEU A 133 -19.08 -4.65 -14.98
CA LEU A 133 -18.95 -3.64 -13.94
C LEU A 133 -18.79 -2.26 -14.58
N VAL A 134 -19.45 -1.26 -14.00
CA VAL A 134 -19.22 0.14 -14.36
C VAL A 134 -17.79 0.50 -13.99
N LEU A 135 -17.07 1.12 -14.92
CA LEU A 135 -15.73 1.63 -14.64
C LEU A 135 -15.82 2.79 -13.65
N THR A 136 -14.95 2.75 -12.66
CA THR A 136 -14.87 3.80 -11.66
C THR A 136 -14.42 5.11 -12.29
N THR A 137 -15.15 6.19 -12.01
CA THR A 137 -14.74 7.55 -12.37
C THR A 137 -13.99 8.22 -11.22
N SER A 138 -13.18 9.23 -11.53
CA SER A 138 -12.38 9.96 -10.56
C SER A 138 -12.48 11.47 -10.77
N HIS A 139 -12.12 12.22 -9.74
CA HIS A 139 -11.99 13.67 -9.75
C HIS A 139 -10.64 14.11 -9.17
N PRO A 140 -10.15 15.32 -9.47
CA PRO A 140 -8.95 15.86 -8.85
C PRO A 140 -9.04 15.89 -7.33
N ALA A 141 -8.04 15.34 -6.65
CA ALA A 141 -7.95 15.29 -5.18
C ALA A 141 -6.47 15.33 -4.76
N PRO A 142 -5.90 16.53 -4.60
CA PRO A 142 -4.53 16.68 -4.12
C PRO A 142 -4.35 16.05 -2.73
N TYR A 143 -3.18 15.49 -2.48
CA TYR A 143 -2.82 14.83 -1.23
C TYR A 143 -1.37 15.09 -0.84
N THR A 144 -1.00 14.65 0.36
CA THR A 144 0.37 14.70 0.85
C THR A 144 0.96 13.29 0.87
N ARG A 145 2.07 13.10 0.18
CA ARG A 145 2.84 11.87 0.14
C ARG A 145 3.93 11.88 1.20
N HIS A 146 4.11 10.78 1.90
CA HIS A 146 5.21 10.57 2.82
C HIS A 146 6.32 9.75 2.17
N VAL A 147 7.56 10.17 2.39
CA VAL A 147 8.75 9.47 1.92
C VAL A 147 9.67 9.26 3.12
N ALA A 148 10.03 8.01 3.38
CA ALA A 148 11.02 7.64 4.38
C ALA A 148 12.29 7.15 3.68
N VAL A 149 13.43 7.65 4.11
CA VAL A 149 14.75 7.33 3.55
C VAL A 149 15.62 6.73 4.65
N TYR A 150 16.01 5.49 4.47
CA TYR A 150 16.97 4.82 5.32
C TYR A 150 18.37 4.98 4.71
N VAL A 151 19.30 5.51 5.51
CA VAL A 151 20.71 5.64 5.16
C VAL A 151 21.52 4.81 6.14
N PRO A 152 22.18 3.72 5.70
CA PRO A 152 22.94 2.86 6.61
C PRO A 152 24.10 3.60 7.25
N GLN A 153 24.46 3.23 8.48
CA GLN A 153 25.59 3.85 9.20
C GLN A 153 26.90 3.71 8.44
N GLN A 154 27.05 2.68 7.63
CA GLN A 154 28.24 2.40 6.82
C GLN A 154 28.33 3.25 5.54
N TYR A 155 27.32 4.05 5.22
CA TYR A 155 27.34 4.90 4.04
C TYR A 155 28.47 5.95 4.14
N ALA A 156 29.30 6.02 3.12
CA ALA A 156 30.33 7.04 3.00
C ALA A 156 29.85 8.17 2.09
N ALA A 157 29.82 9.39 2.61
CA ALA A 157 29.38 10.57 1.85
C ALA A 157 30.18 10.72 0.53
N GLY A 158 29.45 11.03 -0.54
CA GLY A 158 30.03 11.16 -1.89
C GLY A 158 30.21 9.84 -2.64
N THR A 159 29.95 8.70 -2.00
CA THR A 159 29.95 7.40 -2.69
C THR A 159 28.58 7.17 -3.33
N ALA A 160 28.55 6.79 -4.62
CA ALA A 160 27.32 6.40 -5.28
C ALA A 160 26.79 5.09 -4.68
N ALA A 161 25.73 5.16 -3.87
CA ALA A 161 25.16 4.01 -3.19
C ALA A 161 24.16 3.27 -4.07
N PRO A 162 24.17 1.93 -4.08
CA PRO A 162 23.02 1.15 -4.50
C PRO A 162 21.78 1.53 -3.67
N PHE A 163 20.59 1.33 -4.25
CA PHE A 163 19.35 1.63 -3.51
C PHE A 163 18.17 0.75 -3.91
N ILE A 164 17.19 0.70 -3.02
CA ILE A 164 15.90 0.05 -3.25
C ILE A 164 14.76 1.03 -3.03
N VAL A 165 13.82 1.06 -3.97
CA VAL A 165 12.58 1.83 -3.87
C VAL A 165 11.44 0.90 -3.47
N GLY A 166 10.81 1.18 -2.34
CA GLY A 166 9.69 0.42 -1.81
C GLY A 166 8.36 1.17 -1.95
N ALA A 167 7.34 0.48 -2.45
CA ALA A 167 5.96 0.95 -2.49
C ALA A 167 5.29 0.84 -1.11
N ASP A 168 4.20 1.59 -0.89
CA ASP A 168 3.37 1.56 0.34
C ASP A 168 4.13 1.90 1.63
N GLY A 169 5.16 2.76 1.55
CA GLY A 169 5.97 3.16 2.70
C GLY A 169 5.22 3.89 3.82
N PRO A 170 5.89 4.04 4.98
CA PRO A 170 7.26 3.61 5.31
C PRO A 170 7.36 2.13 5.69
N ASP A 171 8.34 1.42 5.17
CA ASP A 171 8.61 0.02 5.50
C ASP A 171 9.75 -0.12 6.52
N ARG A 172 9.41 -0.15 7.79
CA ARG A 172 10.38 -0.24 8.89
C ARG A 172 10.99 -1.64 9.04
N MET A 173 10.31 -2.68 8.53
CA MET A 173 10.88 -4.04 8.52
C MET A 173 12.02 -4.16 7.51
N LEU A 174 11.86 -3.54 6.34
CA LEU A 174 12.95 -3.42 5.37
C LEU A 174 14.19 -2.74 5.98
N PHE A 175 14.00 -1.63 6.71
CA PHE A 175 15.11 -0.90 7.32
C PHE A 175 15.85 -1.75 8.36
N THR A 176 15.11 -2.50 9.19
CA THR A 176 15.70 -3.45 10.14
C THR A 176 16.45 -4.58 9.44
N ALA A 177 15.87 -5.12 8.37
CA ALA A 177 16.51 -6.16 7.58
C ALA A 177 17.81 -5.67 6.94
N LEU A 178 17.83 -4.44 6.43
CA LEU A 178 19.02 -3.84 5.85
C LEU A 178 20.12 -3.62 6.88
N ASP A 179 19.80 -3.17 8.11
CA ASP A 179 20.80 -3.08 9.18
C ASP A 179 21.53 -4.41 9.36
N ASN A 180 20.76 -5.51 9.49
CA ASN A 180 21.31 -6.83 9.73
C ASN A 180 22.07 -7.38 8.51
N LEU A 181 21.47 -7.33 7.33
CA LEU A 181 22.05 -7.89 6.10
C LEU A 181 23.31 -7.14 5.64
N ILE A 182 23.36 -5.82 5.83
CA ILE A 182 24.57 -5.03 5.53
C ILE A 182 25.69 -5.38 6.52
N ALA A 183 25.38 -5.51 7.81
CA ALA A 183 26.35 -5.91 8.82
C ALA A 183 26.94 -7.32 8.57
N GLU A 184 26.09 -8.24 8.09
CA GLU A 184 26.47 -9.59 7.69
C GLU A 184 27.15 -9.66 6.30
N LYS A 185 27.25 -8.54 5.59
CA LYS A 185 27.76 -8.45 4.21
C LYS A 185 27.00 -9.33 3.21
N LYS A 186 25.73 -9.62 3.47
CA LYS A 186 24.83 -10.35 2.57
C LYS A 186 24.27 -9.45 1.47
N VAL A 187 24.20 -8.13 1.72
CA VAL A 187 23.86 -7.11 0.73
C VAL A 187 24.90 -5.98 0.79
N PRO A 188 25.08 -5.20 -0.29
CA PRO A 188 25.95 -4.04 -0.26
C PRO A 188 25.44 -2.97 0.70
N VAL A 189 26.31 -2.00 1.05
CA VAL A 189 25.90 -0.77 1.73
C VAL A 189 24.96 -0.02 0.81
N MET A 190 23.64 -0.05 1.09
CA MET A 190 22.62 0.47 0.20
C MET A 190 21.56 1.31 0.94
N ILE A 191 20.98 2.26 0.24
CA ILE A 191 19.93 3.16 0.73
C ILE A 191 18.56 2.54 0.43
N ALA A 192 17.59 2.70 1.33
CA ALA A 192 16.19 2.38 1.01
C ALA A 192 15.33 3.64 0.99
N ILE A 193 14.46 3.74 -0.01
CA ILE A 193 13.55 4.85 -0.22
C ILE A 193 12.14 4.29 -0.25
N SER A 194 11.39 4.48 0.83
CA SER A 194 10.08 3.92 1.04
C SER A 194 9.02 5.00 0.83
N ILE A 195 8.19 4.84 -0.19
CA ILE A 195 7.29 5.88 -0.68
C ILE A 195 5.85 5.47 -0.40
N SER A 196 5.08 6.33 0.29
CA SER A 196 3.64 6.10 0.44
C SER A 196 2.90 6.39 -0.86
N ASN A 197 1.78 5.71 -1.06
CA ASN A 197 0.85 6.02 -2.15
C ASN A 197 -0.02 7.24 -1.84
N GLY A 198 -0.82 7.66 -2.83
CA GLY A 198 -1.71 8.80 -2.69
C GLY A 198 -2.97 8.55 -1.90
N SER A 199 -3.44 7.38 -1.82
CA SER A 199 -4.59 6.85 -1.07
C SER A 199 -5.53 5.98 -1.94
N GLY A 200 -6.45 5.31 -1.25
CA GLY A 200 -7.41 4.40 -1.89
C GLY A 200 -6.75 3.13 -2.41
N ASP A 201 -7.53 2.14 -2.78
CA ASP A 201 -7.05 0.81 -3.19
C ASP A 201 -7.94 0.19 -4.28
N ALA A 202 -8.39 0.99 -5.23
CA ALA A 202 -9.27 0.54 -6.30
C ALA A 202 -9.11 1.43 -7.54
N GLN A 203 -9.64 0.99 -8.66
CA GLN A 203 -9.71 1.80 -9.87
C GLN A 203 -10.29 3.20 -9.57
N GLY A 204 -9.74 4.21 -10.22
CA GLY A 204 -10.12 5.60 -10.02
C GLY A 204 -9.57 6.24 -8.75
N SER A 205 -8.79 5.52 -7.96
CA SER A 205 -8.04 6.06 -6.83
C SER A 205 -6.57 6.26 -7.19
N GLU A 206 -5.88 7.09 -6.40
CA GLU A 206 -4.49 7.42 -6.68
C GLU A 206 -3.58 6.18 -6.65
N ARG A 207 -3.74 5.30 -5.66
CA ARG A 207 -2.94 4.07 -5.58
C ARG A 207 -3.14 3.16 -6.79
N GLY A 208 -4.36 3.04 -7.29
CA GLY A 208 -4.65 2.30 -8.52
C GLY A 208 -3.97 2.92 -9.74
N LEU A 209 -4.02 4.25 -9.86
CA LEU A 209 -3.34 4.97 -10.93
C LEU A 209 -1.82 4.78 -10.87
N GLU A 210 -1.23 4.86 -9.68
CA GLU A 210 0.21 4.72 -9.47
C GLU A 210 0.71 3.29 -9.72
N TYR A 211 0.00 2.30 -9.22
CA TYR A 211 0.53 0.94 -9.08
C TYR A 211 -0.04 -0.08 -10.07
N ASP A 212 -1.31 0.07 -10.46
CA ASP A 212 -2.00 -0.91 -11.31
C ASP A 212 -2.06 -0.49 -12.77
N THR A 213 -1.47 0.65 -13.12
CA THR A 213 -1.34 1.10 -14.52
C THR A 213 -0.11 0.47 -15.17
N MET A 214 -0.33 -0.23 -16.28
CA MET A 214 0.74 -0.83 -17.08
C MET A 214 1.50 0.24 -17.87
N SER A 215 2.44 0.92 -17.20
CA SER A 215 3.28 1.95 -17.81
C SER A 215 4.55 2.19 -16.99
N GLY A 216 5.53 2.88 -17.59
CA GLY A 216 6.75 3.33 -16.91
C GLY A 216 6.58 4.56 -16.00
N ARG A 217 5.37 5.08 -15.92
CA ARG A 217 5.09 6.39 -15.34
C ARG A 217 5.49 6.51 -13.85
N TYR A 218 5.36 5.43 -13.09
CA TYR A 218 5.79 5.45 -11.69
C TYR A 218 7.32 5.48 -11.57
N ALA A 219 8.05 4.80 -12.44
CA ALA A 219 9.51 4.90 -12.50
C ALA A 219 9.96 6.32 -12.87
N GLU A 220 9.28 6.95 -13.83
CA GLU A 220 9.54 8.35 -14.21
C GLU A 220 9.28 9.31 -13.04
N PHE A 221 8.20 9.12 -12.30
CA PHE A 221 7.91 9.90 -11.09
C PHE A 221 9.03 9.75 -10.05
N VAL A 222 9.46 8.53 -9.78
CA VAL A 222 10.55 8.28 -8.84
C VAL A 222 11.83 8.96 -9.30
N GLU A 223 12.22 8.78 -10.57
CA GLU A 223 13.46 9.33 -11.12
C GLU A 223 13.46 10.86 -11.18
N GLN A 224 12.35 11.47 -11.58
CA GLN A 224 12.31 12.92 -11.85
C GLN A 224 11.91 13.74 -10.63
N GLU A 225 11.10 13.20 -9.72
CA GLU A 225 10.53 13.98 -8.62
C GLU A 225 11.01 13.52 -7.24
N VAL A 226 11.23 12.22 -7.01
CA VAL A 226 11.61 11.71 -5.68
C VAL A 226 13.10 11.69 -5.46
N LEU A 227 13.86 11.02 -6.35
CA LEU A 227 15.31 10.83 -6.15
C LEU A 227 16.08 12.14 -6.05
N PRO A 228 15.81 13.19 -6.85
CA PRO A 228 16.50 14.48 -6.69
C PRO A 228 16.27 15.14 -5.32
N LEU A 229 15.06 14.97 -4.75
CA LEU A 229 14.77 15.47 -3.40
C LEU A 229 15.52 14.68 -2.34
N VAL A 230 15.63 13.36 -2.48
CA VAL A 230 16.40 12.50 -1.57
C VAL A 230 17.87 12.90 -1.58
N GLU A 231 18.47 13.02 -2.75
CA GLU A 231 19.89 13.40 -2.89
C GLU A 231 20.16 14.79 -2.29
N SER A 232 19.31 15.77 -2.61
CA SER A 232 19.50 17.15 -2.16
C SER A 232 19.25 17.34 -0.67
N LYS A 233 18.23 16.70 -0.10
CA LYS A 233 17.84 16.87 1.31
C LYS A 233 18.79 16.15 2.27
N PHE A 234 19.31 15.00 1.88
CA PHE A 234 20.09 14.13 2.78
C PHE A 234 21.57 14.04 2.40
N HIS A 235 21.97 14.78 1.36
CA HIS A 235 23.37 14.82 0.88
C HIS A 235 23.92 13.43 0.60
N VAL A 236 23.09 12.59 0.01
CA VAL A 236 23.46 11.25 -0.46
C VAL A 236 23.63 11.27 -1.98
N THR A 237 24.42 10.34 -2.48
CA THR A 237 24.59 10.11 -3.93
C THR A 237 24.07 8.73 -4.26
N LEU A 238 23.11 8.66 -5.18
CA LEU A 238 22.49 7.40 -5.62
C LEU A 238 23.15 6.92 -6.91
N THR A 239 23.37 5.61 -7.02
CA THR A 239 23.97 5.05 -8.23
C THR A 239 23.08 5.26 -9.46
N LYS A 240 23.72 5.46 -10.61
CA LYS A 240 23.05 5.47 -11.91
C LYS A 240 23.17 4.11 -12.63
N ASP A 241 23.92 3.16 -12.05
CA ASP A 241 24.02 1.81 -12.57
C ASP A 241 22.74 1.03 -12.27
N PRO A 242 21.99 0.52 -13.25
CA PRO A 242 20.77 -0.23 -13.05
C PRO A 242 20.97 -1.53 -12.26
N GLU A 243 22.19 -2.10 -12.24
CA GLU A 243 22.54 -3.25 -11.40
C GLU A 243 22.55 -2.92 -9.90
N GLY A 244 22.72 -1.66 -9.54
CA GLY A 244 22.65 -1.18 -8.16
C GLY A 244 21.27 -0.65 -7.76
N ARG A 245 20.26 -0.78 -8.60
CA ARG A 245 18.92 -0.18 -8.41
C ARG A 245 17.86 -1.26 -8.35
N ALA A 246 17.10 -1.26 -7.27
CA ALA A 246 16.04 -2.24 -7.03
C ALA A 246 14.70 -1.57 -6.76
N THR A 247 13.63 -2.30 -7.07
CA THR A 247 12.24 -1.95 -6.75
C THR A 247 11.61 -3.05 -5.91
N MET A 248 10.71 -2.69 -4.98
CA MET A 248 9.99 -3.69 -4.19
C MET A 248 8.56 -3.27 -3.86
N GLY A 249 7.71 -4.27 -3.66
CA GLY A 249 6.36 -4.05 -3.17
C GLY A 249 5.54 -5.31 -3.06
N GLY A 250 4.41 -5.18 -2.36
CA GLY A 250 3.42 -6.24 -2.19
C GLY A 250 2.08 -5.87 -2.82
N SER A 251 1.26 -6.86 -3.20
CA SER A 251 -0.04 -6.63 -3.82
C SER A 251 0.09 -5.75 -5.08
N SER A 252 -0.69 -4.70 -5.23
CA SER A 252 -0.53 -3.70 -6.31
C SER A 252 0.88 -3.07 -6.31
N GLY A 253 1.51 -2.90 -5.14
CA GLY A 253 2.90 -2.46 -5.05
C GLY A 253 3.88 -3.44 -5.70
N GLY A 254 3.60 -4.75 -5.65
CA GLY A 254 4.38 -5.78 -6.35
C GLY A 254 4.24 -5.67 -7.87
N SER A 255 3.03 -5.39 -8.37
CA SER A 255 2.80 -5.10 -9.79
C SER A 255 3.54 -3.84 -10.23
N CYS A 256 3.48 -2.78 -9.41
CA CYS A 256 4.21 -1.54 -9.64
C CYS A 256 5.73 -1.78 -9.72
N ALA A 257 6.29 -2.53 -8.76
CA ALA A 257 7.72 -2.84 -8.73
C ALA A 257 8.18 -3.54 -10.01
N LEU A 258 7.37 -4.50 -10.52
CA LEU A 258 7.66 -5.15 -11.79
C LEU A 258 7.52 -4.18 -12.97
N SER A 259 6.44 -3.38 -13.02
CA SER A 259 6.21 -2.40 -14.10
C SER A 259 7.33 -1.39 -14.22
N MET A 260 7.89 -0.91 -13.08
CA MET A 260 9.04 0.00 -13.10
C MET A 260 10.22 -0.58 -13.87
N ALA A 261 10.60 -1.81 -13.60
CA ALA A 261 11.72 -2.47 -14.28
C ALA A 261 11.35 -2.93 -15.70
N TRP A 262 10.11 -3.33 -15.94
CA TRP A 262 9.66 -3.77 -17.25
C TRP A 262 9.68 -2.66 -18.29
N TYR A 263 9.19 -1.48 -17.93
CA TYR A 263 9.13 -0.33 -18.84
C TYR A 263 10.41 0.50 -18.86
N HIS A 264 11.21 0.41 -17.79
CA HIS A 264 12.48 1.13 -17.65
C HIS A 264 13.62 0.18 -17.24
N PRO A 265 13.94 -0.82 -18.09
CA PRO A 265 15.06 -1.73 -17.81
C PRO A 265 16.41 -1.01 -17.74
N GLU A 266 16.54 0.15 -18.38
CA GLU A 266 17.73 0.99 -18.26
C GLU A 266 17.90 1.65 -16.88
N LEU A 267 16.83 1.67 -16.06
CA LEU A 267 16.86 2.24 -14.72
C LEU A 267 16.94 1.18 -13.63
N TYR A 268 16.26 0.04 -13.79
CA TYR A 268 16.12 -0.98 -12.73
C TYR A 268 16.30 -2.38 -13.27
N HIS A 269 17.24 -3.13 -12.69
CA HIS A 269 17.46 -4.54 -13.05
C HIS A 269 17.01 -5.52 -11.95
N ARG A 270 16.60 -5.03 -10.78
CA ARG A 270 16.26 -5.90 -9.65
C ARG A 270 14.87 -5.60 -9.14
N VAL A 271 14.06 -6.65 -9.01
CA VAL A 271 12.67 -6.56 -8.57
C VAL A 271 12.43 -7.56 -7.43
N LEU A 272 11.85 -7.09 -6.35
CA LEU A 272 11.33 -7.91 -5.27
C LEU A 272 9.80 -7.71 -5.20
N ALA A 273 9.04 -8.52 -5.92
CA ALA A 273 7.58 -8.53 -5.87
C ALA A 273 7.09 -9.69 -5.03
N TYR A 274 6.25 -9.41 -4.03
CA TYR A 274 5.61 -10.42 -3.20
C TYR A 274 4.10 -10.25 -3.22
N SER A 275 3.37 -11.36 -3.39
CA SER A 275 1.90 -11.36 -3.52
C SER A 275 1.38 -10.34 -4.55
N GLY A 276 2.10 -10.18 -5.68
CA GLY A 276 1.76 -9.20 -6.71
C GLY A 276 0.34 -9.41 -7.27
N THR A 277 -0.37 -8.31 -7.48
CA THR A 277 -1.74 -8.31 -7.99
C THR A 277 -1.72 -8.15 -9.51
N PHE A 278 -1.36 -9.23 -10.21
CA PHE A 278 -1.32 -9.25 -11.68
C PHE A 278 -2.71 -9.60 -12.23
N VAL A 279 -3.66 -8.69 -12.03
CA VAL A 279 -5.06 -8.85 -12.42
C VAL A 279 -5.60 -7.58 -13.06
N ASN A 280 -6.81 -7.65 -13.58
CA ASN A 280 -7.49 -6.53 -14.23
C ASN A 280 -7.81 -5.37 -13.26
N GLN A 281 -6.82 -4.55 -12.95
CA GLN A 281 -6.95 -3.33 -12.15
C GLN A 281 -6.35 -2.11 -12.83
N GLN A 282 -6.09 -2.20 -14.14
CA GLN A 282 -5.48 -1.12 -14.90
C GLN A 282 -6.29 0.18 -14.81
N TRP A 283 -5.61 1.27 -14.57
CA TRP A 283 -6.14 2.62 -14.64
C TRP A 283 -5.17 3.55 -15.43
N PRO A 284 -5.62 4.39 -16.32
CA PRO A 284 -7.01 4.48 -16.81
C PRO A 284 -7.42 3.25 -17.62
N PRO A 285 -8.73 2.97 -17.74
CA PRO A 285 -9.23 1.89 -18.60
C PRO A 285 -8.79 2.11 -20.06
N SER A 286 -8.44 1.01 -20.75
CA SER A 286 -8.08 1.04 -22.16
C SER A 286 -9.05 0.20 -22.97
N ALA A 287 -9.48 0.72 -24.13
CA ALA A 287 -10.28 -0.04 -25.07
C ALA A 287 -9.47 -1.16 -25.76
N GLU A 288 -8.15 -1.05 -25.79
CA GLU A 288 -7.24 -2.05 -26.37
C GLU A 288 -7.05 -3.24 -25.45
N THR A 289 -7.16 -3.01 -24.15
CA THR A 289 -7.03 -4.04 -23.09
C THR A 289 -8.18 -3.93 -22.10
N PRO A 290 -9.44 -4.24 -22.53
CA PRO A 290 -10.63 -3.98 -21.71
C PRO A 290 -10.68 -4.80 -20.41
N HIS A 291 -9.94 -5.88 -20.34
CA HIS A 291 -9.81 -6.74 -19.15
C HIS A 291 -8.54 -6.46 -18.34
N GLY A 292 -7.75 -5.48 -18.74
CA GLY A 292 -6.49 -5.10 -18.13
C GLY A 292 -5.28 -5.67 -18.84
N ALA A 293 -4.15 -5.04 -18.62
CA ALA A 293 -2.93 -5.34 -19.36
C ALA A 293 -2.16 -6.57 -18.85
N TRP A 294 -2.62 -7.20 -17.80
CA TRP A 294 -2.00 -8.40 -17.24
C TRP A 294 -2.62 -9.73 -17.72
N GLU A 295 -3.59 -9.69 -18.62
CA GLU A 295 -4.18 -10.88 -19.23
C GLU A 295 -3.35 -11.42 -20.39
#